data_26de74baa89ee7509862324511ad9e54
#
_entry.id   26de74baa89ee7509862324511ad9e54
#
_cell.length_a   1.000
_cell.length_b   1.000
_cell.length_c   1.000
_cell.angle_alpha   90.00
_cell.angle_beta   90.00
_cell.angle_gamma   90.00
#
_symmetry.space_group_name_H-M   'P 1'
#
loop_
_entity.id
_entity.type
_entity.pdbx_description
1 polymer ?
#
loop_
_entity_poly.entity_id
_entity_poly.type
_entity_poly.pdbx_seq_one_letter_code
_entity_poly.pdbx_strand_id
1 'polypeptide(L)'
;FAMEEFMKQNVHADWIVFGTSSGGTHAGLVLGQRLFGFKGKVLGISIDETEDDLKNHVSALASQASEKLGERIHFTRDDVLANDKYCQAGYGVFGEGEREAINLFARHEGLLLDPVYTGRAAAGMIDLIRSGFFKKDETVLFWHTGGQPALFADRYSSLLL
;
A
#
# COMPACT_ATOMS: atom_id res chain seq x y z
N PHE A 1 -9.66 -10.67 -8.60
CA PHE A 1 -9.10 -11.96 -8.13
C PHE A 1 -8.49 -11.87 -6.73
N ALA A 2 -7.45 -11.06 -6.45
CA ALA A 2 -6.78 -11.02 -5.14
C ALA A 2 -7.73 -10.66 -3.99
N MET A 3 -8.58 -9.65 -4.15
CA MET A 3 -9.60 -9.30 -3.15
C MET A 3 -10.66 -10.39 -3.00
N GLU A 4 -11.04 -11.07 -4.07
CA GLU A 4 -11.96 -12.21 -4.02
C GLU A 4 -11.37 -13.35 -3.19
N GLU A 5 -10.09 -13.68 -3.43
CA GLU A 5 -9.37 -14.69 -2.68
C GLU A 5 -9.24 -14.31 -1.20
N PHE A 6 -8.86 -13.07 -0.92
CA PHE A 6 -8.81 -12.54 0.45
C PHE A 6 -10.14 -12.70 1.19
N MET A 7 -11.25 -12.34 0.55
CA MET A 7 -12.58 -12.50 1.14
C MET A 7 -12.95 -13.97 1.41
N LYS A 8 -12.50 -14.90 0.56
CA LYS A 8 -12.73 -16.35 0.75
C LYS A 8 -11.90 -16.93 1.90
N GLN A 9 -10.78 -16.31 2.27
CA GLN A 9 -9.94 -16.74 3.40
C GLN A 9 -10.54 -16.40 4.77
N ASN A 10 -11.63 -15.62 4.83
CA ASN A 10 -12.28 -15.18 6.07
C ASN A 10 -11.33 -14.44 7.04
N VAL A 11 -10.33 -13.76 6.50
CA VAL A 11 -9.44 -12.88 7.26
C VAL A 11 -10.14 -11.55 7.50
N HIS A 12 -10.24 -11.16 8.77
CA HIS A 12 -10.78 -9.85 9.12
C HIS A 12 -9.68 -8.78 9.00
N ALA A 13 -10.02 -7.66 8.37
CA ALA A 13 -9.21 -6.45 8.39
C ALA A 13 -10.13 -5.21 8.32
N ASP A 14 -9.83 -4.21 9.13
CA ASP A 14 -10.48 -2.89 9.06
C ASP A 14 -9.75 -1.99 8.07
N TRP A 15 -8.45 -2.23 7.89
CA TRP A 15 -7.60 -1.51 6.98
C TRP A 15 -6.70 -2.45 6.17
N ILE A 16 -6.54 -2.14 4.89
CA ILE A 16 -5.47 -2.68 4.04
C ILE A 16 -4.52 -1.52 3.74
N VAL A 17 -3.23 -1.68 4.09
CA VAL A 17 -2.17 -0.67 3.85
C VAL A 17 -1.10 -1.26 2.95
N PHE A 18 -0.66 -0.50 1.95
CA PHE A 18 0.35 -0.94 0.95
C PHE A 18 1.03 0.26 0.29
N GLY A 19 2.12 -0.01 -0.46
CA GLY A 19 2.79 1.00 -1.27
C GLY A 19 2.10 1.21 -2.63
N THR A 20 1.91 2.48 -3.02
CA THR A 20 1.31 2.86 -4.29
C THR A 20 2.17 3.89 -5.03
N SER A 21 2.32 3.72 -6.34
CA SER A 21 2.99 4.62 -7.29
C SER A 21 2.17 4.62 -8.59
N SER A 22 2.42 3.71 -9.53
CA SER A 22 1.67 3.60 -10.79
C SER A 22 0.15 3.33 -10.67
N GLY A 23 -0.37 3.14 -9.48
CA GLY A 23 -1.79 3.02 -9.17
C GLY A 23 -2.45 1.68 -9.53
N GLY A 24 -1.80 0.79 -10.26
CA GLY A 24 -2.42 -0.46 -10.72
C GLY A 24 -2.94 -1.37 -9.60
N THR A 25 -2.10 -1.64 -8.59
CA THR A 25 -2.50 -2.42 -7.40
C THR A 25 -3.60 -1.69 -6.64
N HIS A 26 -3.46 -0.37 -6.46
CA HIS A 26 -4.43 0.46 -5.76
C HIS A 26 -5.81 0.41 -6.42
N ALA A 27 -5.87 0.66 -7.73
CA ALA A 27 -7.10 0.58 -8.51
C ALA A 27 -7.75 -0.81 -8.43
N GLY A 28 -6.93 -1.88 -8.49
CA GLY A 28 -7.41 -3.25 -8.35
C GLY A 28 -7.99 -3.55 -6.97
N LEU A 29 -7.39 -3.03 -5.89
CA LEU A 29 -7.90 -3.20 -4.53
C LEU A 29 -9.19 -2.40 -4.29
N VAL A 30 -9.26 -1.14 -4.75
CA VAL A 30 -10.47 -0.30 -4.65
C VAL A 30 -11.63 -0.89 -5.45
N LEU A 31 -11.37 -1.35 -6.68
CA LEU A 31 -12.38 -2.05 -7.48
C LEU A 31 -12.82 -3.35 -6.80
N GLY A 32 -11.87 -4.17 -6.34
CA GLY A 32 -12.15 -5.41 -5.64
C GLY A 32 -12.92 -5.20 -4.33
N GLN A 33 -12.62 -4.15 -3.59
CA GLN A 33 -13.39 -3.73 -2.41
C GLN A 33 -14.87 -3.56 -2.76
N ARG A 34 -15.17 -2.86 -3.84
CA ARG A 34 -16.56 -2.62 -4.28
C ARG A 34 -17.23 -3.90 -4.80
N LEU A 35 -16.52 -4.69 -5.61
CA LEU A 35 -17.07 -5.91 -6.22
C LEU A 35 -17.36 -7.01 -5.19
N PHE A 36 -16.47 -7.20 -4.22
CA PHE A 36 -16.55 -8.32 -3.27
C PHE A 36 -17.06 -7.89 -1.88
N GLY A 37 -17.46 -6.62 -1.72
CA GLY A 37 -18.10 -6.12 -0.52
C GLY A 37 -17.20 -6.04 0.71
N PHE A 38 -15.88 -5.86 0.54
CA PHE A 38 -14.98 -5.61 1.64
C PHE A 38 -15.36 -4.32 2.37
N LYS A 39 -15.55 -4.40 3.69
CA LYS A 39 -16.07 -3.28 4.51
C LYS A 39 -14.98 -2.42 5.12
N GLY A 40 -13.75 -2.92 5.16
CA GLY A 40 -12.59 -2.14 5.62
C GLY A 40 -12.20 -1.06 4.62
N LYS A 41 -11.14 -0.34 4.91
CA LYS A 41 -10.59 0.75 4.11
C LYS A 41 -9.30 0.32 3.41
N VAL A 42 -9.07 0.85 2.21
CA VAL A 42 -7.88 0.57 1.38
C VAL A 42 -7.05 1.84 1.33
N LEU A 43 -5.90 1.87 2.03
CA LEU A 43 -5.02 3.04 2.14
C LEU A 43 -3.70 2.79 1.40
N GLY A 44 -3.46 3.54 0.35
CA GLY A 44 -2.17 3.57 -0.36
C GLY A 44 -1.20 4.58 0.25
N ILE A 45 -0.02 4.11 0.64
CA ILE A 45 1.11 5.00 1.00
C ILE A 45 1.84 5.35 -0.28
N SER A 46 1.90 6.64 -0.61
CA SER A 46 2.57 7.11 -1.81
C SER A 46 4.08 6.87 -1.76
N ILE A 47 4.61 6.45 -2.88
CA ILE A 47 6.05 6.28 -3.07
C ILE A 47 6.69 7.54 -3.67
N ASP A 48 5.97 8.25 -4.56
CA ASP A 48 6.55 9.32 -5.38
C ASP A 48 5.54 10.39 -5.85
N GLU A 49 4.24 10.17 -5.71
CA GLU A 49 3.21 11.10 -6.19
C GLU A 49 2.50 11.84 -5.06
N THR A 50 1.88 12.97 -5.37
CA THR A 50 1.01 13.66 -4.42
C THR A 50 -0.29 12.87 -4.18
N GLU A 51 -0.92 13.08 -3.05
CA GLU A 51 -2.21 12.47 -2.73
C GLU A 51 -3.26 12.81 -3.81
N ASP A 52 -3.28 14.05 -4.28
CA ASP A 52 -4.23 14.50 -5.30
C ASP A 52 -4.02 13.81 -6.65
N ASP A 53 -2.77 13.68 -7.11
CA ASP A 53 -2.46 12.99 -8.36
C ASP A 53 -2.82 11.51 -8.28
N LEU A 54 -2.47 10.83 -7.17
CA LEU A 54 -2.85 9.45 -6.92
C LEU A 54 -4.36 9.25 -6.94
N LYS A 55 -5.11 10.08 -6.23
CA LYS A 55 -6.58 9.99 -6.20
C LYS A 55 -7.19 10.12 -7.59
N ASN A 56 -6.69 11.05 -8.39
CA ASN A 56 -7.19 11.28 -9.74
C ASN A 56 -6.90 10.08 -10.65
N HIS A 57 -5.65 9.64 -10.72
CA HIS A 57 -5.31 8.59 -11.68
C HIS A 57 -5.77 7.20 -11.22
N VAL A 58 -5.76 6.89 -9.93
CA VAL A 58 -6.25 5.61 -9.40
C VAL A 58 -7.76 5.46 -9.63
N SER A 59 -8.56 6.52 -9.40
CA SER A 59 -10.00 6.48 -9.67
C SER A 59 -10.30 6.27 -11.16
N ALA A 60 -9.53 6.91 -12.04
CA ALA A 60 -9.63 6.70 -13.48
C ALA A 60 -9.27 5.26 -13.88
N LEU A 61 -8.18 4.71 -13.34
CA LEU A 61 -7.79 3.32 -13.58
C LEU A 61 -8.82 2.31 -13.06
N ALA A 62 -9.38 2.54 -11.87
CA ALA A 62 -10.41 1.67 -11.30
C ALA A 62 -11.67 1.65 -12.16
N SER A 63 -12.10 2.82 -12.66
CA SER A 63 -13.24 2.95 -13.57
C SER A 63 -12.99 2.21 -14.89
N GLN A 64 -11.81 2.40 -15.50
CA GLN A 64 -11.43 1.70 -16.74
C GLN A 64 -11.35 0.17 -16.54
N ALA A 65 -10.80 -0.27 -15.41
CA ALA A 65 -10.75 -1.70 -15.08
C ALA A 65 -12.15 -2.28 -14.90
N SER A 66 -13.06 -1.54 -14.24
CA SER A 66 -14.46 -1.91 -14.10
C SER A 66 -15.16 -2.09 -15.45
N GLU A 67 -14.98 -1.13 -16.38
CA GLU A 67 -15.53 -1.24 -17.73
C GLU A 67 -15.01 -2.48 -18.48
N LYS A 68 -13.71 -2.78 -18.39
CA LYS A 68 -13.12 -3.96 -19.01
C LYS A 68 -13.67 -5.28 -18.44
N LEU A 69 -14.11 -5.28 -17.20
CA LEU A 69 -14.77 -6.42 -16.57
C LEU A 69 -16.28 -6.49 -16.84
N GLY A 70 -16.85 -5.46 -17.51
CA GLY A 70 -18.28 -5.39 -17.79
C GLY A 70 -19.15 -4.88 -16.63
N GLU A 71 -18.54 -4.41 -15.54
CA GLU A 71 -19.24 -4.01 -14.30
C GLU A 71 -19.78 -2.58 -14.33
N ARG A 72 -19.17 -1.68 -15.11
CA ARG A 72 -19.57 -0.28 -15.32
C ARG A 72 -19.67 0.56 -14.02
N ILE A 73 -18.83 0.25 -13.02
CA ILE A 73 -18.73 1.03 -11.80
C ILE A 73 -17.84 2.24 -12.08
N HIS A 74 -18.34 3.44 -11.78
CA HIS A 74 -17.57 4.67 -11.86
C HIS A 74 -16.98 5.01 -10.49
N PHE A 75 -15.68 5.29 -10.46
CA PHE A 75 -14.95 5.72 -9.28
C PHE A 75 -14.58 7.20 -9.38
N THR A 76 -14.66 7.89 -8.28
CA THR A 76 -14.23 9.28 -8.11
C THR A 76 -13.00 9.34 -7.21
N ARG A 77 -12.36 10.49 -7.14
CA ARG A 77 -11.22 10.71 -6.22
C ARG A 77 -11.58 10.45 -4.75
N ASP A 78 -12.84 10.61 -4.36
CA ASP A 78 -13.30 10.40 -2.99
C ASP A 78 -13.40 8.90 -2.61
N ASP A 79 -13.40 8.02 -3.59
CA ASP A 79 -13.34 6.56 -3.39
C ASP A 79 -11.92 6.05 -3.11
N VAL A 80 -10.89 6.90 -3.23
CA VAL A 80 -9.48 6.55 -3.11
C VAL A 80 -8.86 7.18 -1.87
N LEU A 81 -8.29 6.37 -0.99
CA LEU A 81 -7.54 6.86 0.17
C LEU A 81 -6.05 6.72 -0.09
N ALA A 82 -5.34 7.83 -0.09
CA ALA A 82 -3.89 7.90 -0.28
C ALA A 82 -3.25 8.77 0.79
N ASN A 83 -1.96 8.55 1.07
CA ASN A 83 -1.18 9.38 1.97
C ASN A 83 0.22 9.60 1.37
N ASP A 84 0.57 10.83 1.09
CA ASP A 84 1.83 11.27 0.48
C ASP A 84 2.87 11.81 1.47
N LYS A 85 2.59 11.75 2.77
CA LYS A 85 3.48 12.27 3.83
C LYS A 85 4.88 11.64 3.78
N TYR A 86 4.97 10.40 3.33
CA TYR A 86 6.19 9.58 3.40
C TYR A 86 7.03 9.59 2.12
N CYS A 87 6.59 10.23 1.05
CA CYS A 87 7.30 10.29 -0.23
C CYS A 87 8.16 11.56 -0.42
N GLN A 88 8.19 12.47 0.54
CA GLN A 88 8.81 13.79 0.43
C GLN A 88 10.32 13.76 0.12
N ALA A 89 11.02 12.70 0.54
CA ALA A 89 12.44 12.53 0.22
C ALA A 89 12.69 12.20 -1.28
N GLY A 90 11.64 11.81 -2.00
CA GLY A 90 11.70 11.42 -3.41
C GLY A 90 11.80 9.92 -3.64
N TYR A 91 11.64 9.53 -4.92
CA TYR A 91 11.66 8.13 -5.33
C TYR A 91 13.00 7.46 -5.07
N GLY A 92 12.97 6.29 -4.44
CA GLY A 92 14.16 5.46 -4.18
C GLY A 92 15.15 6.08 -3.20
N VAL A 93 14.81 7.18 -2.54
CA VAL A 93 15.62 7.72 -1.43
C VAL A 93 15.31 6.90 -0.18
N PHE A 94 16.36 6.27 0.36
CA PHE A 94 16.28 5.40 1.52
C PHE A 94 16.60 6.19 2.79
N GLY A 95 15.68 6.14 3.77
CA GLY A 95 15.80 6.87 5.04
C GLY A 95 15.73 5.94 6.26
N GLU A 96 15.78 6.54 7.44
CA GLU A 96 15.75 5.81 8.71
C GLU A 96 14.41 5.09 8.93
N GLY A 97 13.29 5.65 8.45
CA GLY A 97 11.98 5.01 8.55
C GLY A 97 11.92 3.70 7.78
N GLU A 98 12.40 3.69 6.53
CA GLU A 98 12.48 2.48 5.71
C GLU A 98 13.46 1.46 6.32
N ARG A 99 14.61 1.92 6.84
CA ARG A 99 15.58 1.06 7.54
C ARG A 99 14.94 0.38 8.75
N GLU A 100 14.27 1.14 9.61
CA GLU A 100 13.58 0.61 10.79
C GLU A 100 12.52 -0.42 10.37
N ALA A 101 11.67 -0.09 9.41
CA ALA A 101 10.60 -0.97 8.96
C ALA A 101 11.13 -2.30 8.40
N ILE A 102 12.15 -2.25 7.51
CA ILE A 102 12.78 -3.44 6.95
C ILE A 102 13.36 -4.33 8.08
N ASN A 103 14.07 -3.74 9.04
CA ASN A 103 14.65 -4.47 10.15
C ASN A 103 13.57 -5.10 11.07
N LEU A 104 12.51 -4.37 11.38
CA LEU A 104 11.41 -4.89 12.21
C LEU A 104 10.73 -6.08 11.55
N PHE A 105 10.35 -5.97 10.28
CA PHE A 105 9.70 -7.05 9.55
C PHE A 105 10.62 -8.26 9.39
N ALA A 106 11.90 -8.04 9.07
CA ALA A 106 12.85 -9.14 8.93
C ALA A 106 13.07 -9.88 10.25
N ARG A 107 13.24 -9.16 11.37
CA ARG A 107 13.58 -9.76 12.67
C ARG A 107 12.40 -10.41 13.38
N HIS A 108 11.21 -9.85 13.25
CA HIS A 108 10.03 -10.30 14.00
C HIS A 108 9.11 -11.21 13.20
N GLU A 109 9.04 -10.99 11.86
CA GLU A 109 8.12 -11.72 10.99
C GLU A 109 8.83 -12.61 9.96
N GLY A 110 10.15 -12.49 9.81
CA GLY A 110 10.88 -13.19 8.76
C GLY A 110 10.54 -12.72 7.35
N LEU A 111 9.95 -11.54 7.22
CA LEU A 111 9.53 -10.95 5.94
C LEU A 111 10.55 -9.94 5.43
N LEU A 112 10.94 -10.08 4.16
CA LEU A 112 11.89 -9.17 3.51
C LEU A 112 11.12 -8.11 2.72
N LEU A 113 11.18 -6.87 3.19
CA LEU A 113 10.66 -5.70 2.48
C LEU A 113 11.75 -5.12 1.58
N ASP A 114 11.34 -4.43 0.50
CA ASP A 114 12.27 -3.69 -0.35
C ASP A 114 12.47 -2.24 0.14
N PRO A 115 13.60 -1.60 -0.20
CA PRO A 115 13.88 -0.24 0.28
C PRO A 115 13.09 0.88 -0.41
N VAL A 116 12.36 0.59 -1.49
CA VAL A 116 11.66 1.61 -2.30
C VAL A 116 10.17 1.63 -2.04
N TYR A 117 9.52 0.48 -2.17
CA TYR A 117 8.05 0.36 -2.13
C TYR A 117 7.57 -0.14 -0.77
N THR A 118 7.82 -1.41 -0.46
CA THR A 118 7.25 -2.04 0.73
C THR A 118 7.88 -1.55 2.02
N GLY A 119 9.16 -1.19 2.02
CA GLY A 119 9.83 -0.57 3.16
C GLY A 119 9.23 0.80 3.49
N ARG A 120 8.99 1.66 2.47
CA ARG A 120 8.35 2.97 2.67
C ARG A 120 6.90 2.82 3.13
N ALA A 121 6.14 1.91 2.52
CA ALA A 121 4.76 1.65 2.93
C ALA A 121 4.68 1.15 4.37
N ALA A 122 5.57 0.26 4.77
CA ALA A 122 5.64 -0.25 6.15
C ALA A 122 6.08 0.83 7.14
N ALA A 123 7.05 1.68 6.78
CA ALA A 123 7.44 2.84 7.59
C ALA A 123 6.24 3.78 7.83
N GLY A 124 5.48 4.08 6.78
CA GLY A 124 4.26 4.87 6.88
C GLY A 124 3.21 4.20 7.76
N MET A 125 2.99 2.91 7.61
CA MET A 125 2.05 2.15 8.45
C MET A 125 2.47 2.17 9.92
N ILE A 126 3.75 1.96 10.22
CA ILE A 126 4.28 2.00 11.60
C ILE A 126 4.09 3.37 12.24
N ASP A 127 4.39 4.46 11.49
CA ASP A 127 4.18 5.83 11.97
C ASP A 127 2.70 6.12 12.23
N LEU A 128 1.81 5.69 11.35
CA LEU A 128 0.36 5.83 11.50
C LEU A 128 -0.17 5.05 12.73
N ILE A 129 0.36 3.85 12.99
CA ILE A 129 0.03 3.07 14.22
C ILE A 129 0.50 3.84 15.46
N ARG A 130 1.74 4.30 15.48
CA ARG A 130 2.33 5.01 16.62
C ARG A 130 1.66 6.35 16.91
N SER A 131 1.22 7.05 15.87
CA SER A 131 0.49 8.31 15.99
C SER A 131 -0.98 8.16 16.38
N GLY A 132 -1.50 6.92 16.44
CA GLY A 132 -2.90 6.66 16.81
C GLY A 132 -3.89 6.96 15.68
N PHE A 133 -3.45 6.94 14.43
CA PHE A 133 -4.33 7.10 13.27
C PHE A 133 -5.35 5.96 13.17
N PHE A 134 -4.90 4.74 13.42
CA PHE A 134 -5.77 3.57 13.56
C PHE A 134 -6.25 3.45 15.01
N LYS A 135 -7.49 3.04 15.22
CA LYS A 135 -8.01 2.77 16.56
C LYS A 135 -7.36 1.51 17.13
N LYS A 136 -7.34 1.39 18.45
CA LYS A 136 -6.68 0.25 19.14
C LYS A 136 -7.31 -1.11 18.85
N ASP A 137 -8.59 -1.11 18.51
CA ASP A 137 -9.39 -2.30 18.20
C ASP A 137 -9.49 -2.58 16.70
N GLU A 138 -8.90 -1.75 15.84
CA GLU A 138 -8.85 -1.97 14.40
C GLU A 138 -7.71 -2.90 14.01
N THR A 139 -8.01 -3.83 13.10
CA THR A 139 -7.03 -4.74 12.50
C THR A 139 -6.49 -4.13 11.21
N VAL A 140 -5.17 -3.93 11.17
CA VAL A 140 -4.46 -3.39 10.01
C VAL A 140 -3.72 -4.52 9.29
N LEU A 141 -4.09 -4.77 8.04
CA LEU A 141 -3.42 -5.74 7.16
C LEU A 141 -2.42 -5.01 6.28
N PHE A 142 -1.15 -5.43 6.35
CA PHE A 142 -0.13 -4.99 5.42
C PHE A 142 -0.15 -5.84 4.15
N TRP A 143 -0.49 -5.23 3.00
CA TRP A 143 -0.51 -5.92 1.71
C TRP A 143 0.85 -5.85 1.04
N HIS A 144 1.63 -6.93 1.19
CA HIS A 144 2.99 -7.03 0.67
C HIS A 144 2.99 -7.29 -0.84
N THR A 145 3.55 -6.37 -1.61
CA THR A 145 3.52 -6.39 -3.09
C THR A 145 4.81 -6.89 -3.75
N GLY A 146 5.76 -7.39 -2.96
CA GLY A 146 7.04 -7.91 -3.48
C GLY A 146 8.17 -6.88 -3.37
N GLY A 147 9.08 -6.87 -4.36
CA GLY A 147 10.19 -5.92 -4.44
C GLY A 147 11.51 -6.39 -3.83
N GLN A 148 11.57 -7.55 -3.18
CA GLN A 148 12.74 -8.08 -2.47
C GLN A 148 14.06 -8.03 -3.25
N PRO A 149 14.11 -8.24 -4.57
CA PRO A 149 15.37 -8.16 -5.32
C PRO A 149 16.12 -6.82 -5.16
N ALA A 150 15.40 -5.72 -4.89
CA ALA A 150 16.02 -4.42 -4.67
C ALA A 150 16.91 -4.36 -3.42
N LEU A 151 16.73 -5.25 -2.43
CA LEU A 151 17.61 -5.36 -1.26
C LEU A 151 19.06 -5.69 -1.64
N PHE A 152 19.25 -6.39 -2.75
CA PHE A 152 20.56 -6.87 -3.23
C PHE A 152 21.20 -5.91 -4.23
N ALA A 153 20.57 -4.78 -4.54
CA ALA A 153 21.16 -3.76 -5.38
C ALA A 153 22.28 -3.03 -4.62
N ASP A 154 23.43 -2.79 -5.28
CA ASP A 154 24.61 -2.15 -4.70
C ASP A 154 24.27 -0.83 -3.97
N ARG A 155 23.32 -0.07 -4.53
CA ARG A 155 22.84 1.19 -3.96
C ARG A 155 22.31 1.04 -2.52
N TYR A 156 21.71 -0.09 -2.18
CA TYR A 156 21.02 -0.30 -0.90
C TYR A 156 21.74 -1.27 0.04
N SER A 157 22.54 -2.18 -0.48
CA SER A 157 23.19 -3.23 0.30
C SER A 157 24.05 -2.68 1.45
N SER A 158 24.76 -1.57 1.23
CA SER A 158 25.58 -0.90 2.26
C SER A 158 24.76 -0.07 3.27
N LEU A 159 23.51 0.22 2.96
CA LEU A 159 22.62 1.04 3.81
C LEU A 159 21.79 0.21 4.78
N LEU A 160 21.70 -1.09 4.57
CA LEU A 160 20.93 -2.04 5.40
C LEU A 160 21.74 -2.60 6.57
N LEU A 161 23.05 -2.51 6.51
CA LEU A 161 23.99 -2.91 7.55
C LEU A 161 24.19 -1.77 8.55
#